data_e83d27e1877afe47f1806de096da73d8
#
_entry.id   e83d27e1877afe47f1806de096da73d8
#
_cell.length_a   1.000
_cell.length_b   1.000
_cell.length_c   1.000
_cell.angle_alpha   90.00
_cell.angle_beta   90.00
_cell.angle_gamma   90.00
#
_symmetry.space_group_name_H-M   'P 1'
#
loop_
_entity.id
_entity.type
_entity.pdbx_description
1 polymer ?
#
loop_
_entity_poly.entity_id
_entity_poly.type
_entity_poly.pdbx_seq_one_letter_code
_entity_poly.pdbx_strand_id
1 'polypeptide(L)'
;EAITRPFAWFDRVRDSWSGASPADLLRNAALLQVVFNVLLFVPLGALLRWRRRAGLAMTTLAGFATTLLIELTQLTGIWGLYDCSYRFFEVDDLIANTFGTVLGWTAVALVVRHRPAERPMPETVTRGRRVVGLVCDGLVMTVAGILAALAWRAAMIELFDELPVRIDLVMLTRVQWASAFLLQAVAVLGTGRTVGEWAVDVRPDERSEREWRVVRRVIRLLVGPGLFSLLAAADSGPYEVGLMAVVLLALVLALVVPSRGLGGLVSGTELVPAVHRRRARAARD
;
A
#
# COMPACT_ATOMS: atom_id res chain seq x y z
N GLU A 1 15.02 -24.69 1.70
CA GLU A 1 15.53 -25.09 0.36
C GLU A 1 15.45 -23.92 -0.60
N ALA A 2 16.31 -23.93 -1.65
CA ALA A 2 16.36 -22.88 -2.66
C ALA A 2 16.10 -23.49 -4.05
N ILE A 3 15.20 -22.86 -4.80
CA ILE A 3 14.95 -23.18 -6.22
C ILE A 3 15.77 -22.20 -7.06
N THR A 4 16.97 -22.64 -7.46
CA THR A 4 17.94 -21.80 -8.15
C THR A 4 17.86 -21.89 -9.69
N ARG A 5 17.00 -22.76 -10.22
CA ARG A 5 16.81 -22.91 -11.68
C ARG A 5 15.94 -21.75 -12.21
N PRO A 6 16.47 -20.88 -13.09
CA PRO A 6 15.68 -19.84 -13.70
C PRO A 6 14.57 -20.40 -14.59
N PHE A 7 13.44 -19.73 -14.63
CA PHE A 7 12.25 -20.09 -15.42
C PHE A 7 11.62 -21.45 -15.05
N ALA A 8 11.84 -21.94 -13.83
CA ALA A 8 11.20 -23.16 -13.33
C ALA A 8 9.66 -23.02 -13.27
N TRP A 9 9.14 -21.78 -13.16
CA TRP A 9 7.72 -21.51 -13.23
C TRP A 9 7.07 -21.99 -14.54
N PHE A 10 7.82 -21.96 -15.66
CA PHE A 10 7.28 -22.38 -16.96
C PHE A 10 6.95 -23.87 -16.97
N ASP A 11 7.84 -24.70 -16.43
CA ASP A 11 7.57 -26.13 -16.27
C ASP A 11 6.36 -26.37 -15.36
N ARG A 12 6.27 -25.64 -14.24
CA ARG A 12 5.12 -25.71 -13.31
C ARG A 12 3.79 -25.33 -14.00
N VAL A 13 3.80 -24.28 -14.81
CA VAL A 13 2.61 -23.88 -15.60
C VAL A 13 2.24 -24.97 -16.60
N ARG A 14 3.23 -25.50 -17.36
CA ARG A 14 3.00 -26.53 -18.36
C ARG A 14 2.47 -27.83 -17.73
N ASP A 15 3.04 -28.27 -16.62
CA ASP A 15 2.70 -29.52 -15.97
C ASP A 15 1.32 -29.44 -15.25
N SER A 16 0.92 -28.26 -14.82
CA SER A 16 -0.39 -28.01 -14.19
C SER A 16 -1.50 -27.58 -15.18
N TRP A 17 -1.15 -27.33 -16.45
CA TRP A 17 -2.13 -26.96 -17.45
C TRP A 17 -2.81 -28.17 -18.06
N SER A 18 -4.13 -28.26 -17.90
CA SER A 18 -4.95 -29.36 -18.46
C SER A 18 -5.07 -29.36 -19.99
N GLY A 19 -4.69 -28.25 -20.63
CA GLY A 19 -4.86 -28.09 -22.09
C GLY A 19 -6.29 -27.87 -22.56
N ALA A 20 -7.27 -27.81 -21.63
CA ALA A 20 -8.68 -27.80 -22.00
C ALA A 20 -9.13 -26.45 -22.56
N SER A 21 -8.63 -25.33 -22.04
CA SER A 21 -8.96 -24.00 -22.59
C SER A 21 -7.89 -22.95 -22.24
N PRO A 22 -7.75 -21.87 -23.05
CA PRO A 22 -6.93 -20.72 -22.67
C PRO A 22 -7.37 -20.03 -21.37
N ALA A 23 -8.64 -20.14 -20.98
CA ALA A 23 -9.17 -19.60 -19.74
C ALA A 23 -8.60 -20.33 -18.51
N ASP A 24 -8.19 -21.58 -18.64
CA ASP A 24 -7.57 -22.35 -17.55
C ASP A 24 -6.19 -21.80 -17.19
N LEU A 25 -5.47 -21.17 -18.14
CA LEU A 25 -4.23 -20.45 -17.85
C LEU A 25 -4.44 -19.29 -16.87
N LEU A 26 -5.57 -18.57 -16.97
CA LEU A 26 -5.87 -17.47 -16.07
C LEU A 26 -6.21 -17.92 -14.63
N ARG A 27 -6.42 -19.23 -14.44
CA ARG A 27 -6.62 -19.86 -13.13
C ARG A 27 -5.41 -20.64 -12.64
N ASN A 28 -4.37 -20.72 -13.47
CA ASN A 28 -3.15 -21.45 -13.13
C ASN A 28 -2.38 -20.72 -12.02
N ALA A 29 -2.23 -21.36 -10.87
CA ALA A 29 -1.61 -20.74 -9.69
C ALA A 29 -0.15 -20.33 -9.93
N ALA A 30 0.62 -21.13 -10.70
CA ALA A 30 2.01 -20.83 -11.01
C ALA A 30 2.13 -19.59 -11.93
N LEU A 31 1.25 -19.45 -12.92
CA LEU A 31 1.20 -18.25 -13.76
C LEU A 31 0.76 -17.03 -12.96
N LEU A 32 -0.28 -17.17 -12.14
CA LEU A 32 -0.78 -16.06 -11.30
C LEU A 32 0.29 -15.60 -10.32
N GLN A 33 1.08 -16.50 -9.73
CA GLN A 33 2.19 -16.14 -8.86
C GLN A 33 3.17 -15.20 -9.56
N VAL A 34 3.63 -15.54 -10.78
CA VAL A 34 4.55 -14.71 -11.57
C VAL A 34 3.92 -13.36 -11.92
N VAL A 35 2.67 -13.36 -12.37
CA VAL A 35 1.95 -12.13 -12.72
C VAL A 35 1.81 -11.21 -11.51
N PHE A 36 1.42 -11.74 -10.35
CA PHE A 36 1.29 -10.94 -9.14
C PHE A 36 2.64 -10.42 -8.63
N ASN A 37 3.71 -11.19 -8.72
CA ASN A 37 5.06 -10.73 -8.39
C ASN A 37 5.47 -9.55 -9.27
N VAL A 38 5.27 -9.64 -10.59
CA VAL A 38 5.51 -8.52 -11.52
C VAL A 38 4.67 -7.31 -11.11
N LEU A 39 3.35 -7.48 -10.96
CA LEU A 39 2.43 -6.37 -10.66
C LEU A 39 2.73 -5.71 -9.32
N LEU A 40 3.15 -6.47 -8.31
CA LEU A 40 3.49 -5.95 -6.98
C LEU A 40 4.65 -4.94 -7.04
N PHE A 41 5.60 -5.12 -7.94
CA PHE A 41 6.79 -4.29 -8.05
C PHE A 41 6.67 -3.14 -9.07
N VAL A 42 5.65 -3.15 -9.94
CA VAL A 42 5.37 -2.02 -10.85
C VAL A 42 5.26 -0.68 -10.12
N PRO A 43 4.53 -0.55 -8.99
CA PRO A 43 4.46 0.71 -8.24
C PRO A 43 5.81 1.21 -7.75
N LEU A 44 6.72 0.33 -7.32
CA LEU A 44 8.06 0.69 -6.87
C LEU A 44 8.84 1.40 -7.99
N GLY A 45 8.88 0.80 -9.18
CA GLY A 45 9.56 1.37 -10.34
C GLY A 45 8.96 2.70 -10.78
N ALA A 46 7.64 2.77 -10.78
CA ALA A 46 6.89 3.99 -11.11
C ALA A 46 7.21 5.13 -10.13
N LEU A 47 7.22 4.86 -8.82
CA LEU A 47 7.52 5.86 -7.78
C LEU A 47 8.96 6.34 -7.86
N LEU A 48 9.93 5.44 -8.02
CA LEU A 48 11.34 5.79 -8.14
C LEU A 48 11.58 6.70 -9.36
N ARG A 49 10.96 6.42 -10.49
CA ARG A 49 11.03 7.29 -11.67
C ARG A 49 10.33 8.62 -11.46
N TRP A 50 9.10 8.59 -10.95
CA TRP A 50 8.28 9.79 -10.84
C TRP A 50 8.77 10.73 -9.74
N ARG A 51 9.01 10.22 -8.53
CA ARG A 51 9.36 11.05 -7.36
C ARG A 51 10.86 11.37 -7.27
N ARG A 52 11.70 10.38 -7.53
CA ARG A 52 13.16 10.50 -7.37
C ARG A 52 13.88 10.80 -8.68
N ARG A 53 13.19 10.77 -9.82
CA ARG A 53 13.82 10.87 -11.15
C ARG A 53 14.98 9.90 -11.34
N ALA A 54 14.92 8.75 -10.65
CA ALA A 54 15.96 7.75 -10.70
C ALA A 54 16.16 7.23 -12.12
N GLY A 55 17.42 6.99 -12.49
CA GLY A 55 17.78 6.33 -13.73
C GLY A 55 17.38 4.87 -13.72
N LEU A 56 17.32 4.23 -14.92
CA LEU A 56 16.92 2.83 -15.05
C LEU A 56 17.81 1.90 -14.22
N ALA A 57 19.13 2.06 -14.29
CA ALA A 57 20.10 1.21 -13.55
C ALA A 57 19.86 1.27 -12.02
N MET A 58 19.69 2.46 -11.46
CA MET A 58 19.42 2.63 -10.02
C MET A 58 18.07 2.01 -9.64
N THR A 59 17.05 2.15 -10.49
CA THR A 59 15.72 1.59 -10.25
C THR A 59 15.75 0.05 -10.29
N THR A 60 16.45 -0.52 -11.28
CA THR A 60 16.64 -1.97 -11.39
C THR A 60 17.39 -2.52 -10.18
N LEU A 61 18.48 -1.85 -9.76
CA LEU A 61 19.23 -2.24 -8.57
C LEU A 61 18.38 -2.17 -7.29
N ALA A 62 17.58 -1.11 -7.14
CA ALA A 62 16.68 -0.97 -6.00
C ALA A 62 15.59 -2.08 -5.99
N GLY A 63 15.02 -2.40 -7.15
CA GLY A 63 14.07 -3.51 -7.30
C GLY A 63 14.70 -4.84 -6.95
N PHE A 64 15.87 -5.13 -7.51
CA PHE A 64 16.62 -6.35 -7.22
C PHE A 64 17.01 -6.47 -5.73
N ALA A 65 17.52 -5.41 -5.12
CA ALA A 65 17.88 -5.41 -3.70
C ALA A 65 16.65 -5.62 -2.80
N THR A 66 15.52 -5.01 -3.15
CA THR A 66 14.28 -5.17 -2.39
C THR A 66 13.76 -6.61 -2.46
N THR A 67 13.71 -7.20 -3.65
CA THR A 67 13.26 -8.59 -3.79
C THR A 67 14.23 -9.58 -3.16
N LEU A 68 15.55 -9.37 -3.30
CA LEU A 68 16.55 -10.19 -2.63
C LEU A 68 16.40 -10.15 -1.10
N LEU A 69 16.14 -8.97 -0.53
CA LEU A 69 15.87 -8.83 0.90
C LEU A 69 14.62 -9.62 1.33
N ILE A 70 13.55 -9.58 0.52
CA ILE A 70 12.33 -10.35 0.77
C ILE A 70 12.65 -11.85 0.75
N GLU A 71 13.30 -12.34 -0.31
CA GLU A 71 13.65 -13.75 -0.47
C GLU A 71 14.56 -14.26 0.66
N LEU A 72 15.56 -13.46 1.07
CA LEU A 72 16.43 -13.81 2.19
C LEU A 72 15.65 -13.84 3.53
N THR A 73 14.72 -12.91 3.72
CA THR A 73 13.87 -12.88 4.91
C THR A 73 12.99 -14.14 4.99
N GLN A 74 12.46 -14.61 3.86
CA GLN A 74 11.65 -15.83 3.80
C GLN A 74 12.49 -17.09 4.00
N LEU A 75 13.67 -17.15 3.35
CA LEU A 75 14.59 -18.29 3.44
C LEU A 75 15.12 -18.49 4.86
N THR A 76 15.43 -17.40 5.56
CA THR A 76 16.03 -17.43 6.90
C THR A 76 15.02 -17.58 8.04
N GLY A 77 13.74 -17.80 7.74
CA GLY A 77 12.70 -17.82 8.78
C GLY A 77 12.62 -16.51 9.54
N ILE A 78 12.58 -15.38 8.78
CA ILE A 78 12.60 -14.01 9.34
C ILE A 78 13.86 -13.78 10.19
N TRP A 79 15.03 -14.00 9.58
CA TRP A 79 16.34 -13.80 10.20
C TRP A 79 16.59 -14.65 11.46
N GLY A 80 16.07 -15.89 11.45
CA GLY A 80 16.23 -16.84 12.55
C GLY A 80 15.19 -16.70 13.65
N LEU A 81 14.14 -15.91 13.44
CA LEU A 81 13.00 -15.86 14.36
C LEU A 81 12.19 -17.17 14.35
N TYR A 82 12.24 -17.92 13.26
CA TYR A 82 11.64 -19.25 13.12
C TYR A 82 12.71 -20.26 12.74
N ASP A 83 12.64 -21.46 13.33
CA ASP A 83 13.60 -22.57 13.10
C ASP A 83 13.54 -23.15 11.69
N CYS A 84 12.53 -22.80 10.90
CA CYS A 84 12.38 -23.26 9.52
C CYS A 84 12.14 -22.09 8.55
N SER A 85 12.56 -22.29 7.30
CA SER A 85 12.25 -21.33 6.22
C SER A 85 10.75 -21.23 6.03
N TYR A 86 10.24 -20.02 5.97
CA TYR A 86 8.82 -19.74 5.74
C TYR A 86 8.38 -20.10 4.31
N ARG A 87 9.29 -19.92 3.34
CA ARG A 87 9.10 -20.23 1.94
C ARG A 87 10.44 -20.58 1.29
N PHE A 88 10.39 -21.28 0.16
CA PHE A 88 11.60 -21.52 -0.65
C PHE A 88 12.10 -20.23 -1.27
N PHE A 89 13.42 -20.06 -1.31
CA PHE A 89 14.04 -18.99 -2.09
C PHE A 89 13.88 -19.33 -3.58
N GLU A 90 13.24 -18.46 -4.34
CA GLU A 90 12.99 -18.66 -5.75
C GLU A 90 13.69 -17.60 -6.61
N VAL A 91 14.60 -18.03 -7.50
CA VAL A 91 15.25 -17.12 -8.47
C VAL A 91 14.23 -16.51 -9.42
N ASP A 92 13.14 -17.21 -9.70
CA ASP A 92 12.05 -16.71 -10.55
C ASP A 92 11.36 -15.48 -9.93
N ASP A 93 11.23 -15.43 -8.61
CA ASP A 93 10.65 -14.28 -7.91
C ASP A 93 11.59 -13.06 -7.98
N LEU A 94 12.93 -13.27 -7.91
CA LEU A 94 13.91 -12.20 -8.13
C LEU A 94 13.77 -11.60 -9.54
N ILE A 95 13.60 -12.45 -10.55
CA ILE A 95 13.46 -12.04 -11.96
C ILE A 95 12.13 -11.29 -12.15
N ALA A 96 11.01 -11.88 -11.71
CA ALA A 96 9.68 -11.32 -11.90
C ALA A 96 9.51 -9.96 -11.21
N ASN A 97 9.96 -9.84 -9.97
CA ASN A 97 9.88 -8.61 -9.18
C ASN A 97 10.77 -7.50 -9.76
N THR A 98 12.02 -7.85 -10.16
CA THR A 98 12.92 -6.90 -10.81
C THR A 98 12.35 -6.43 -12.13
N PHE A 99 11.79 -7.33 -12.93
CA PHE A 99 11.12 -7.02 -14.18
C PHE A 99 9.91 -6.08 -13.96
N GLY A 100 9.08 -6.36 -12.95
CA GLY A 100 7.98 -5.47 -12.55
C GLY A 100 8.45 -4.05 -12.24
N THR A 101 9.57 -3.92 -11.52
CA THR A 101 10.19 -2.62 -11.22
C THR A 101 10.61 -1.89 -12.51
N VAL A 102 11.22 -2.60 -13.47
CA VAL A 102 11.61 -2.05 -14.77
C VAL A 102 10.39 -1.62 -15.58
N LEU A 103 9.32 -2.43 -15.60
CA LEU A 103 8.06 -2.07 -16.27
C LEU A 103 7.45 -0.79 -15.69
N GLY A 104 7.39 -0.68 -14.37
CA GLY A 104 6.87 0.53 -13.71
C GLY A 104 7.69 1.78 -14.05
N TRP A 105 9.01 1.67 -14.03
CA TRP A 105 9.90 2.75 -14.47
C TRP A 105 9.66 3.13 -15.92
N THR A 106 9.57 2.16 -16.82
CA THR A 106 9.37 2.36 -18.26
C THR A 106 8.02 3.02 -18.53
N ALA A 107 6.94 2.55 -17.90
CA ALA A 107 5.62 3.13 -18.04
C ALA A 107 5.61 4.64 -17.70
N VAL A 108 6.24 5.01 -16.58
CA VAL A 108 6.36 6.42 -16.19
C VAL A 108 7.30 7.18 -17.12
N ALA A 109 8.41 6.59 -17.56
CA ALA A 109 9.36 7.23 -18.47
C ALA A 109 8.70 7.60 -19.82
N LEU A 110 7.87 6.69 -20.35
CA LEU A 110 7.11 6.93 -21.58
C LEU A 110 6.08 8.06 -21.40
N VAL A 111 5.32 8.03 -20.28
CA VAL A 111 4.32 9.08 -20.00
C VAL A 111 4.98 10.44 -19.76
N VAL A 112 6.09 10.47 -19.02
CA VAL A 112 6.80 11.72 -18.70
C VAL A 112 7.54 12.28 -19.91
N ARG A 113 8.02 11.42 -20.82
CA ARG A 113 8.70 11.86 -22.06
C ARG A 113 7.80 12.72 -22.97
N HIS A 114 6.49 12.51 -22.89
CA HIS A 114 5.49 13.27 -23.65
C HIS A 114 4.91 14.46 -22.88
N ARG A 115 5.40 14.74 -21.67
CA ARG A 115 4.96 15.89 -20.89
C ARG A 115 6.00 17.01 -20.99
N PRO A 116 5.60 18.26 -21.36
CA PRO A 116 6.48 19.42 -21.28
C PRO A 116 7.07 19.54 -19.88
N ALA A 117 8.35 19.92 -19.77
CA ALA A 117 9.12 19.93 -18.53
C ALA A 117 8.54 20.85 -17.42
N GLU A 118 7.59 21.70 -17.72
CA GLU A 118 7.00 22.68 -16.81
C GLU A 118 5.47 22.68 -16.91
N ARG A 119 4.83 21.62 -16.41
CA ARG A 119 3.44 21.84 -16.00
C ARG A 119 3.45 22.40 -14.58
N PRO A 120 2.91 23.61 -14.36
CA PRO A 120 2.68 24.10 -13.01
C PRO A 120 1.88 23.06 -12.25
N MET A 121 2.26 22.82 -10.98
CA MET A 121 1.48 21.89 -10.15
C MET A 121 0.02 22.33 -10.17
N PRO A 122 -0.93 21.41 -10.38
CA PRO A 122 -2.33 21.77 -10.40
C PRO A 122 -2.70 22.54 -9.15
N GLU A 123 -3.40 23.65 -9.30
CA GLU A 123 -3.89 24.46 -8.17
C GLU A 123 -4.99 23.76 -7.39
N THR A 124 -5.55 22.72 -7.95
CA THR A 124 -6.61 21.91 -7.35
C THR A 124 -6.17 20.46 -7.15
N VAL A 125 -6.84 19.76 -6.26
CA VAL A 125 -6.65 18.31 -6.05
C VAL A 125 -7.27 17.55 -7.21
N THR A 126 -6.44 16.88 -8.01
CA THR A 126 -6.93 16.09 -9.15
C THR A 126 -7.48 14.73 -8.70
N ARG A 127 -8.42 14.17 -9.49
CA ARG A 127 -9.02 12.84 -9.26
C ARG A 127 -7.93 11.75 -9.11
N GLY A 128 -6.97 11.73 -10.03
CA GLY A 128 -5.88 10.75 -10.00
C GLY A 128 -5.04 10.82 -8.71
N ARG A 129 -4.71 12.02 -8.24
CA ARG A 129 -4.00 12.19 -6.95
C ARG A 129 -4.83 11.65 -5.79
N ARG A 130 -6.15 11.88 -5.81
CA ARG A 130 -7.03 11.41 -4.74
C ARG A 130 -7.13 9.89 -4.71
N VAL A 131 -7.31 9.26 -5.87
CA VAL A 131 -7.35 7.79 -5.98
C VAL A 131 -6.02 7.17 -5.53
N VAL A 132 -4.89 7.69 -6.02
CA VAL A 132 -3.56 7.22 -5.59
C VAL A 132 -3.36 7.39 -4.08
N GLY A 133 -3.81 8.50 -3.49
CA GLY A 133 -3.76 8.70 -2.04
C GLY A 133 -4.55 7.64 -1.27
N LEU A 134 -5.78 7.32 -1.71
CA LEU A 134 -6.59 6.26 -1.09
C LEU A 134 -5.92 4.88 -1.22
N VAL A 135 -5.37 4.57 -2.39
CA VAL A 135 -4.63 3.31 -2.60
C VAL A 135 -3.40 3.24 -1.68
N CYS A 136 -2.65 4.33 -1.55
CA CYS A 136 -1.51 4.40 -0.62
C CYS A 136 -1.95 4.22 0.83
N ASP A 137 -3.06 4.84 1.26
CA ASP A 137 -3.60 4.64 2.60
C ASP A 137 -3.98 3.18 2.84
N GLY A 138 -4.71 2.55 1.92
CA GLY A 138 -5.08 1.14 2.02
C GLY A 138 -3.87 0.21 2.08
N LEU A 139 -2.88 0.40 1.19
CA LEU A 139 -1.64 -0.40 1.18
C LEU A 139 -0.85 -0.25 2.48
N VAL A 140 -0.64 0.98 2.94
CA VAL A 140 0.12 1.23 4.18
C VAL A 140 -0.60 0.64 5.39
N MET A 141 -1.91 0.79 5.49
CA MET A 141 -2.71 0.20 6.56
C MET A 141 -2.63 -1.33 6.56
N THR A 142 -2.76 -1.93 5.39
CA THR A 142 -2.67 -3.40 5.26
C THR A 142 -1.28 -3.91 5.63
N VAL A 143 -0.23 -3.34 5.05
CA VAL A 143 1.16 -3.80 5.29
C VAL A 143 1.57 -3.57 6.75
N ALA A 144 1.36 -2.37 7.29
CA ALA A 144 1.70 -2.07 8.67
C ALA A 144 0.91 -2.94 9.66
N GLY A 145 -0.37 -3.17 9.37
CA GLY A 145 -1.22 -4.04 10.16
C GLY A 145 -0.74 -5.50 10.14
N ILE A 146 -0.42 -6.04 8.97
CA ILE A 146 0.12 -7.41 8.85
C ILE A 146 1.44 -7.54 9.63
N LEU A 147 2.36 -6.58 9.50
CA LEU A 147 3.62 -6.59 10.23
C LEU A 147 3.40 -6.57 11.75
N ALA A 148 2.46 -5.76 12.23
CA ALA A 148 2.11 -5.72 13.64
C ALA A 148 1.47 -7.03 14.13
N ALA A 149 0.59 -7.65 13.34
CA ALA A 149 -0.02 -8.94 13.67
C ALA A 149 1.03 -10.07 13.71
N LEU A 150 1.98 -10.07 12.76
CA LEU A 150 3.10 -11.01 12.76
C LEU A 150 4.01 -10.81 13.97
N ALA A 151 4.34 -9.56 14.32
CA ALA A 151 5.13 -9.26 15.51
C ALA A 151 4.41 -9.67 16.80
N TRP A 152 3.11 -9.43 16.89
CA TRP A 152 2.28 -9.91 18.00
C TRP A 152 2.29 -11.44 18.10
N ARG A 153 2.08 -12.12 16.97
CA ARG A 153 2.12 -13.59 16.93
C ARG A 153 3.47 -14.13 17.39
N ALA A 154 4.57 -13.56 16.88
CA ALA A 154 5.91 -13.93 17.29
C ALA A 154 6.11 -13.73 18.80
N ALA A 155 5.68 -12.57 19.34
CA ALA A 155 5.77 -12.29 20.77
C ALA A 155 4.96 -13.29 21.64
N MET A 156 3.78 -13.72 21.19
CA MET A 156 2.98 -14.73 21.91
C MET A 156 3.68 -16.08 21.95
N ILE A 157 4.33 -16.48 20.86
CA ILE A 157 5.08 -17.75 20.81
C ILE A 157 6.34 -17.67 21.68
N GLU A 158 7.16 -16.63 21.51
CA GLU A 158 8.48 -16.52 22.12
C GLU A 158 8.44 -16.12 23.61
N LEU A 159 7.52 -15.22 24.01
CA LEU A 159 7.50 -14.65 25.36
C LEU A 159 6.50 -15.37 26.29
N PHE A 160 5.45 -15.97 25.72
CA PHE A 160 4.38 -16.60 26.51
C PHE A 160 4.26 -18.11 26.28
N ASP A 161 5.18 -18.69 25.49
CA ASP A 161 5.23 -20.13 25.16
C ASP A 161 3.88 -20.67 24.62
N GLU A 162 3.17 -19.80 23.87
CA GLU A 162 1.89 -20.16 23.28
C GLU A 162 2.09 -21.02 22.03
N LEU A 163 1.35 -22.13 21.96
CA LEU A 163 1.38 -22.98 20.77
C LEU A 163 0.77 -22.23 19.58
N PRO A 164 1.39 -22.27 18.39
CA PRO A 164 0.90 -21.53 17.19
C PRO A 164 -0.58 -21.82 16.85
N VAL A 165 -1.07 -22.99 17.19
CA VAL A 165 -2.45 -23.45 16.94
C VAL A 165 -3.47 -22.83 17.90
N ARG A 166 -3.02 -22.32 19.04
CA ARG A 166 -3.89 -21.70 20.06
C ARG A 166 -4.10 -20.21 19.85
N ILE A 167 -3.34 -19.60 18.93
CA ILE A 167 -3.44 -18.16 18.69
C ILE A 167 -4.73 -17.88 17.91
N ASP A 168 -5.61 -17.11 18.54
CA ASP A 168 -6.91 -16.74 17.96
C ASP A 168 -6.74 -15.84 16.73
N LEU A 169 -7.23 -16.29 15.58
CA LEU A 169 -7.18 -15.55 14.32
C LEU A 169 -7.99 -14.25 14.40
N VAL A 170 -9.08 -14.23 15.17
CA VAL A 170 -9.89 -13.03 15.39
C VAL A 170 -9.05 -11.99 16.13
N MET A 171 -8.29 -12.40 17.13
CA MET A 171 -7.38 -11.52 17.85
C MET A 171 -6.28 -10.96 16.94
N LEU A 172 -5.69 -11.79 16.08
CA LEU A 172 -4.71 -11.34 15.08
C LEU A 172 -5.30 -10.29 14.14
N THR A 173 -6.51 -10.51 13.64
CA THR A 173 -7.21 -9.54 12.78
C THR A 173 -7.47 -8.23 13.51
N ARG A 174 -7.86 -8.28 14.79
CA ARG A 174 -8.05 -7.07 15.61
C ARG A 174 -6.73 -6.33 15.83
N VAL A 175 -5.64 -7.03 16.15
CA VAL A 175 -4.30 -6.43 16.30
C VAL A 175 -3.86 -5.79 14.99
N GLN A 176 -4.07 -6.45 13.85
CA GLN A 176 -3.76 -5.93 12.52
C GLN A 176 -4.44 -4.58 12.29
N TRP A 177 -5.75 -4.51 12.43
CA TRP A 177 -6.49 -3.30 12.09
C TRP A 177 -6.40 -2.21 13.16
N ALA A 178 -6.25 -2.56 14.44
CA ALA A 178 -5.96 -1.60 15.50
C ALA A 178 -4.60 -0.91 15.29
N SER A 179 -3.58 -1.66 14.93
CA SER A 179 -2.24 -1.11 14.66
C SER A 179 -2.24 -0.22 13.41
N ALA A 180 -2.95 -0.64 12.35
CA ALA A 180 -3.14 0.15 11.14
C ALA A 180 -3.86 1.48 11.44
N PHE A 181 -4.91 1.44 12.28
CA PHE A 181 -5.61 2.63 12.75
C PHE A 181 -4.70 3.56 13.56
N LEU A 182 -3.92 3.01 14.51
CA LEU A 182 -2.99 3.79 15.33
C LEU A 182 -1.94 4.51 14.48
N LEU A 183 -1.40 3.86 13.46
CA LEU A 183 -0.48 4.49 12.52
C LEU A 183 -1.11 5.72 11.84
N GLN A 184 -2.33 5.57 11.33
CA GLN A 184 -3.06 6.69 10.72
C GLN A 184 -3.45 7.76 11.75
N ALA A 185 -3.77 7.36 12.99
CA ALA A 185 -4.07 8.30 14.06
C ALA A 185 -2.86 9.20 14.38
N VAL A 186 -1.67 8.63 14.51
CA VAL A 186 -0.42 9.38 14.68
C VAL A 186 -0.20 10.34 13.50
N ALA A 187 -0.38 9.87 12.27
CA ALA A 187 -0.23 10.70 11.09
C ALA A 187 -1.24 11.85 11.05
N VAL A 188 -2.54 11.56 11.22
CA VAL A 188 -3.61 12.56 11.12
C VAL A 188 -3.60 13.54 12.29
N LEU A 189 -3.45 13.07 13.53
CA LEU A 189 -3.43 13.96 14.70
C LEU A 189 -2.17 14.82 14.73
N GLY A 190 -1.01 14.26 14.38
CA GLY A 190 0.27 14.97 14.34
C GLY A 190 0.38 15.95 13.19
N THR A 191 0.06 15.52 11.96
CA THR A 191 0.29 16.32 10.74
C THR A 191 -0.96 16.90 10.09
N GLY A 192 -2.14 16.43 10.50
CA GLY A 192 -3.42 16.72 9.85
C GLY A 192 -3.68 15.92 8.58
N ARG A 193 -2.79 15.00 8.19
CA ARG A 193 -2.85 14.25 6.92
C ARG A 193 -2.83 12.76 7.17
N THR A 194 -3.51 12.00 6.31
CA THR A 194 -3.26 10.56 6.19
C THR A 194 -1.91 10.32 5.51
N VAL A 195 -1.37 9.10 5.63
CA VAL A 195 -0.12 8.72 4.96
C VAL A 195 -0.26 8.83 3.44
N GLY A 196 -1.42 8.44 2.89
CA GLY A 196 -1.71 8.57 1.47
C GLY A 196 -1.82 10.03 1.00
N GLU A 197 -2.44 10.92 1.79
CA GLU A 197 -2.48 12.35 1.50
C GLU A 197 -1.07 12.96 1.51
N TRP A 198 -0.23 12.51 2.43
CA TRP A 198 1.19 12.92 2.45
C TRP A 198 1.94 12.40 1.21
N ALA A 199 1.71 11.15 0.79
CA ALA A 199 2.36 10.55 -0.37
C ALA A 199 2.06 11.29 -1.68
N VAL A 200 0.86 11.87 -1.82
CA VAL A 200 0.44 12.62 -3.00
C VAL A 200 0.51 14.14 -2.86
N ASP A 201 1.18 14.67 -1.82
CA ASP A 201 1.30 16.10 -1.53
C ASP A 201 -0.05 16.85 -1.48
N VAL A 202 -1.02 16.25 -0.84
CA VAL A 202 -2.32 16.84 -0.55
C VAL A 202 -2.43 17.09 0.95
N ARG A 203 -3.15 18.11 1.35
CA ARG A 203 -3.38 18.43 2.76
C ARG A 203 -4.76 19.04 2.97
N PRO A 204 -5.33 18.93 4.18
CA PRO A 204 -6.52 19.68 4.52
C PRO A 204 -6.22 21.20 4.64
N ASP A 205 -7.18 22.01 4.24
CA ASP A 205 -7.15 23.45 4.52
C ASP A 205 -7.61 23.69 5.97
N GLU A 206 -6.64 23.92 6.83
CA GLU A 206 -6.86 24.10 8.27
C GLU A 206 -6.84 25.60 8.66
N ARG A 207 -7.65 26.43 8.00
CA ARG A 207 -7.74 27.88 8.29
C ARG A 207 -8.53 28.19 9.56
N SER A 208 -9.12 27.18 10.22
CA SER A 208 -9.93 27.36 11.41
C SER A 208 -9.09 27.54 12.70
N GLU A 209 -9.74 28.00 13.77
CA GLU A 209 -9.18 28.08 15.12
C GLU A 209 -8.62 26.75 15.60
N ARG A 210 -7.66 26.78 16.54
CA ARG A 210 -6.90 25.59 16.97
C ARG A 210 -7.79 24.46 17.47
N GLU A 211 -8.82 24.78 18.24
CA GLU A 211 -9.75 23.81 18.82
C GLU A 211 -10.55 23.07 17.74
N TRP A 212 -11.10 23.80 16.79
CA TRP A 212 -11.83 23.23 15.66
C TRP A 212 -10.95 22.38 14.74
N ARG A 213 -9.66 22.67 14.65
CA ARG A 213 -8.71 21.83 13.88
C ARG A 213 -8.60 20.44 14.48
N VAL A 214 -8.48 20.31 15.79
CA VAL A 214 -8.40 19.00 16.46
C VAL A 214 -9.69 18.22 16.26
N VAL A 215 -10.83 18.84 16.47
CA VAL A 215 -12.15 18.21 16.26
C VAL A 215 -12.28 17.70 14.81
N ARG A 216 -11.94 18.52 13.83
CA ARG A 216 -11.99 18.12 12.41
C ARG A 216 -11.02 16.98 12.07
N ARG A 217 -9.83 16.96 12.65
CA ARG A 217 -8.87 15.85 12.49
C ARG A 217 -9.44 14.56 13.09
N VAL A 218 -10.03 14.62 14.27
CA VAL A 218 -10.68 13.46 14.92
C VAL A 218 -11.83 12.95 14.05
N ILE A 219 -12.72 13.80 13.57
CA ILE A 219 -13.82 13.41 12.69
C ILE A 219 -13.27 12.74 11.41
N ARG A 220 -12.26 13.33 10.76
CA ARG A 220 -11.65 12.76 9.56
C ARG A 220 -11.00 11.40 9.83
N LEU A 221 -10.34 11.27 10.98
CA LEU A 221 -9.74 10.01 11.40
C LEU A 221 -10.79 8.93 11.63
N LEU A 222 -11.86 9.23 12.34
CA LEU A 222 -12.91 8.26 12.67
C LEU A 222 -13.73 7.85 11.45
N VAL A 223 -14.13 8.82 10.62
CA VAL A 223 -14.99 8.56 9.44
C VAL A 223 -14.19 7.93 8.28
N GLY A 224 -12.90 8.21 8.15
CA GLY A 224 -12.04 7.62 7.13
C GLY A 224 -11.36 6.33 7.63
N PRO A 225 -10.09 6.41 8.10
CA PRO A 225 -9.34 5.25 8.55
C PRO A 225 -10.01 4.46 9.68
N GLY A 226 -10.72 5.13 10.60
CA GLY A 226 -11.39 4.49 11.74
C GLY A 226 -12.53 3.58 11.30
N LEU A 227 -13.44 4.10 10.48
CA LEU A 227 -14.57 3.31 9.95
C LEU A 227 -14.07 2.13 9.11
N PHE A 228 -13.05 2.35 8.26
CA PHE A 228 -12.42 1.29 7.49
C PHE A 228 -11.84 0.20 8.39
N SER A 229 -11.03 0.57 9.41
CA SER A 229 -10.42 -0.39 10.32
C SER A 229 -11.44 -1.14 11.16
N LEU A 230 -12.50 -0.47 11.60
CA LEU A 230 -13.57 -1.09 12.38
C LEU A 230 -14.30 -2.17 11.57
N LEU A 231 -14.69 -1.84 10.34
CA LEU A 231 -15.38 -2.79 9.46
C LEU A 231 -14.47 -3.94 9.03
N ALA A 232 -13.19 -3.66 8.78
CA ALA A 232 -12.21 -4.67 8.40
C ALA A 232 -11.80 -5.59 9.56
N ALA A 233 -11.94 -5.14 10.82
CA ALA A 233 -11.68 -5.94 12.01
C ALA A 233 -12.87 -6.81 12.43
N ALA A 234 -14.05 -6.60 11.85
CA ALA A 234 -15.25 -7.34 12.17
C ALA A 234 -15.32 -8.66 11.38
N ASP A 235 -15.58 -9.74 12.08
CA ASP A 235 -15.52 -11.11 11.56
C ASP A 235 -16.92 -11.66 11.22
N SER A 236 -17.67 -10.94 10.37
CA SER A 236 -18.99 -11.42 9.94
C SER A 236 -19.47 -10.79 8.62
N GLY A 237 -20.19 -11.56 7.81
CA GLY A 237 -20.64 -11.18 6.47
C GLY A 237 -21.30 -9.80 6.30
N PRO A 238 -22.12 -9.28 7.23
CA PRO A 238 -22.68 -7.94 7.12
C PRO A 238 -21.63 -6.83 7.10
N TYR A 239 -20.53 -7.01 7.82
CA TYR A 239 -19.43 -6.02 7.88
C TYR A 239 -18.58 -6.01 6.61
N GLU A 240 -18.45 -7.14 5.91
CA GLU A 240 -17.77 -7.21 4.61
C GLU A 240 -18.53 -6.37 3.56
N VAL A 241 -19.86 -6.47 3.55
CA VAL A 241 -20.70 -5.65 2.68
C VAL A 241 -20.56 -4.17 3.04
N GLY A 242 -20.53 -3.84 4.34
CA GLY A 242 -20.29 -2.48 4.83
C GLY A 242 -18.92 -1.95 4.41
N LEU A 243 -17.88 -2.76 4.53
CA LEU A 243 -16.52 -2.41 4.09
C LEU A 243 -16.47 -2.12 2.59
N MET A 244 -17.07 -3.00 1.78
CA MET A 244 -17.16 -2.80 0.34
C MET A 244 -17.90 -1.50 -0.01
N ALA A 245 -19.01 -1.22 0.66
CA ALA A 245 -19.77 0.00 0.45
C ALA A 245 -18.96 1.26 0.81
N VAL A 246 -18.22 1.24 1.91
CA VAL A 246 -17.33 2.36 2.33
C VAL A 246 -16.20 2.57 1.32
N VAL A 247 -15.55 1.51 0.85
CA VAL A 247 -14.49 1.60 -0.17
C VAL A 247 -15.04 2.16 -1.48
N LEU A 248 -16.17 1.65 -1.95
CA LEU A 248 -16.82 2.14 -3.18
C LEU A 248 -17.23 3.61 -3.04
N LEU A 249 -17.84 3.99 -1.91
CA LEU A 249 -18.20 5.37 -1.64
C LEU A 249 -16.97 6.28 -1.62
N ALA A 250 -15.88 5.86 -0.97
CA ALA A 250 -14.63 6.63 -0.94
C ALA A 250 -14.04 6.81 -2.35
N LEU A 251 -14.08 5.77 -3.20
CA LEU A 251 -13.64 5.86 -4.60
C LEU A 251 -14.55 6.77 -5.44
N VAL A 252 -15.86 6.64 -5.31
CA VAL A 252 -16.82 7.53 -6.00
C VAL A 252 -16.59 8.97 -5.61
N LEU A 253 -16.46 9.27 -4.32
CA LEU A 253 -16.19 10.63 -3.84
C LEU A 253 -14.81 11.14 -4.30
N ALA A 254 -13.80 10.28 -4.41
CA ALA A 254 -12.49 10.66 -4.96
C ALA A 254 -12.58 11.07 -6.44
N LEU A 255 -13.51 10.50 -7.18
CA LEU A 255 -13.73 10.81 -8.59
C LEU A 255 -14.68 12.00 -8.80
N VAL A 256 -15.72 12.15 -7.95
CA VAL A 256 -16.76 13.19 -8.12
C VAL A 256 -16.37 14.47 -7.38
N VAL A 257 -15.90 14.38 -6.14
CA VAL A 257 -15.55 15.53 -5.27
C VAL A 257 -14.13 15.32 -4.71
N PRO A 258 -13.09 15.37 -5.54
CA PRO A 258 -11.72 15.04 -5.14
C PRO A 258 -11.16 15.95 -4.05
N SER A 259 -11.67 17.19 -3.93
CA SER A 259 -11.24 18.15 -2.90
C SER A 259 -11.77 17.85 -1.50
N ARG A 260 -12.75 16.97 -1.30
CA ARG A 260 -13.33 16.73 0.03
C ARG A 260 -13.18 15.28 0.50
N GLY A 261 -13.61 14.29 -0.28
CA GLY A 261 -13.66 12.90 0.15
C GLY A 261 -14.62 12.70 1.34
N LEU A 262 -14.78 11.46 1.81
CA LEU A 262 -15.74 11.13 2.88
C LEU A 262 -15.47 11.90 4.19
N GLY A 263 -14.25 11.80 4.71
CA GLY A 263 -13.86 12.51 5.95
C GLY A 263 -13.92 14.03 5.83
N GLY A 264 -13.63 14.58 4.64
CA GLY A 264 -13.72 16.01 4.37
C GLY A 264 -15.16 16.53 4.30
N LEU A 265 -16.08 15.76 3.73
CA LEU A 265 -17.51 16.10 3.69
C LEU A 265 -18.11 16.21 5.10
N VAL A 266 -17.83 15.22 5.95
CA VAL A 266 -18.37 15.17 7.32
C VAL A 266 -17.72 16.23 8.22
N SER A 267 -16.41 16.46 8.08
CA SER A 267 -15.68 17.45 8.89
C SER A 267 -15.76 18.90 8.37
N GLY A 268 -16.34 19.10 7.18
CA GLY A 268 -16.34 20.41 6.53
C GLY A 268 -14.93 20.86 6.06
N THR A 269 -14.02 19.91 5.80
CA THR A 269 -12.62 20.21 5.45
C THR A 269 -12.37 20.02 3.96
N GLU A 270 -11.78 21.00 3.31
CA GLU A 270 -11.32 20.87 1.92
C GLU A 270 -9.87 20.44 1.87
N LEU A 271 -9.54 19.65 0.85
CA LEU A 271 -8.17 19.24 0.54
C LEU A 271 -7.57 20.19 -0.50
N VAL A 272 -6.36 20.65 -0.24
CA VAL A 272 -5.60 21.54 -1.12
C VAL A 272 -4.20 20.96 -1.39
N PRO A 273 -3.58 21.30 -2.54
CA PRO A 273 -2.19 20.91 -2.79
C PRO A 273 -1.24 21.52 -1.74
N ALA A 274 -0.30 20.73 -1.24
CA ALA A 274 0.59 21.13 -0.15
C ALA A 274 1.57 22.29 -0.54
N VAL A 275 1.85 22.43 -1.83
CA VAL A 275 2.86 23.38 -2.36
C VAL A 275 2.44 24.85 -2.23
N HIS A 276 1.14 25.15 -2.23
CA HIS A 276 0.67 26.54 -2.14
C HIS A 276 1.13 27.28 -0.89
N ARG A 277 1.32 26.60 0.24
CA ARG A 277 1.76 27.26 1.49
C ARG A 277 3.25 27.61 1.49
N ARG A 278 4.09 26.85 0.80
CA ARG A 278 5.52 27.17 0.71
C ARG A 278 5.75 28.47 -0.06
N ARG A 279 5.01 28.69 -1.16
CA ARG A 279 5.09 29.94 -1.93
C ARG A 279 4.48 31.13 -1.20
N ALA A 280 3.36 30.94 -0.48
CA ALA A 280 2.75 32.00 0.30
C ALA A 280 3.55 32.38 1.57
N ARG A 281 4.39 31.48 2.09
CA ARG A 281 5.32 31.77 3.19
C ARG A 281 6.58 32.45 2.68
N ALA A 282 7.16 31.96 1.57
CA ALA A 282 8.32 32.58 0.93
C ALA A 282 8.04 33.96 0.30
N ALA A 283 6.79 34.35 0.15
CA ALA A 283 6.38 35.69 -0.29
C ALA A 283 6.06 36.64 0.87
N ARG A 284 6.14 36.16 2.12
CA ARG A 284 5.93 36.98 3.34
C ARG A 284 7.21 37.17 4.16
N ASP A 285 8.21 36.34 3.91
CA ASP A 285 9.58 36.45 4.41
C ASP A 285 10.46 37.17 3.35
#